data_86c0526f36e7c5b1e221f0a8f176d35a
#
_entry.id   86c0526f36e7c5b1e221f0a8f176d35a
#
_cell.length_a   1.000
_cell.length_b   1.000
_cell.length_c   1.000
_cell.angle_alpha   90.00
_cell.angle_beta   90.00
_cell.angle_gamma   90.00
#
_symmetry.space_group_name_H-M   'P 1'
#
loop_
_entity.id
_entity.type
_entity.pdbx_description
1 polymer ?
#
loop_
_entity_poly.entity_id
_entity_poly.type
_entity_poly.pdbx_seq_one_letter_code
_entity_poly.pdbx_strand_id
1 'polypeptide(L)'
;MGYTNQPKFLNLCIEIETELNPQSLLKCCLTTEQQLHRKREIRWGPRTLDIDILLFGDQIIEQDNLSVPHPRMKERSFVLIPLNDIATKQIEPISNKSIGQLVVPDNSVKKYKE
;
A
#
# COMPACT_ATOMS: atom_id res chain seq x y z
N MET A 1 10.04 -8.49 1.00
CA MET A 1 10.81 -7.62 0.14
C MET A 1 10.14 -6.33 -0.12
N GLY A 2 10.87 -5.24 -0.11
CA GLY A 2 10.31 -3.94 -0.33
C GLY A 2 10.97 -3.20 -1.48
N TYR A 3 10.43 -2.05 -1.79
CA TYR A 3 10.91 -1.16 -2.83
C TYR A 3 11.18 0.22 -2.26
N THR A 4 12.11 0.93 -2.85
CA THR A 4 12.41 2.30 -2.46
C THR A 4 12.61 3.18 -3.68
N ASN A 5 12.09 4.39 -3.62
CA ASN A 5 12.36 5.44 -4.59
C ASN A 5 13.28 6.50 -3.99
N GLN A 6 13.57 6.39 -2.70
CA GLN A 6 14.49 7.26 -1.97
C GLN A 6 15.21 6.39 -0.93
N PRO A 7 16.47 6.67 -0.61
CA PRO A 7 17.25 5.84 0.31
C PRO A 7 16.62 5.64 1.69
N LYS A 8 15.79 6.58 2.14
CA LYS A 8 15.21 6.55 3.49
C LYS A 8 13.84 5.93 3.57
N PHE A 9 13.23 5.57 2.44
CA PHE A 9 11.86 5.06 2.43
C PHE A 9 11.80 3.70 1.79
N LEU A 10 11.16 2.79 2.49
CA LEU A 10 10.91 1.45 2.01
C LEU A 10 9.41 1.25 1.86
N ASN A 11 9.00 0.85 0.67
CA ASN A 11 7.61 0.56 0.36
C ASN A 11 7.46 -0.91 0.04
N LEU A 12 6.40 -1.51 0.55
CA LEU A 12 6.07 -2.89 0.21
C LEU A 12 4.56 -3.06 0.19
N CYS A 13 4.11 -4.07 -0.53
CA CYS A 13 2.70 -4.43 -0.57
C CYS A 13 2.52 -5.85 -0.06
N ILE A 14 1.45 -6.07 0.66
CA ILE A 14 1.06 -7.40 1.09
C ILE A 14 -0.38 -7.66 0.69
N GLU A 15 -0.69 -8.92 0.48
CA GLU A 15 -2.05 -9.37 0.26
C GLU A 15 -2.48 -10.15 1.49
N ILE A 16 -3.68 -9.84 1.98
CA ILE A 16 -4.24 -10.55 3.13
C ILE A 16 -5.64 -11.04 2.81
N GLU A 17 -6.03 -12.10 3.49
CA GLU A 17 -7.41 -12.55 3.53
C GLU A 17 -7.98 -12.20 4.89
N THR A 18 -9.17 -11.63 4.91
CA THR A 18 -9.80 -11.21 6.15
C THR A 18 -11.32 -11.31 6.06
N GLU A 19 -11.95 -11.58 7.20
CA GLU A 19 -13.40 -11.52 7.33
C GLU A 19 -13.87 -10.15 7.79
N LEU A 20 -12.95 -9.25 8.08
CA LEU A 20 -13.29 -7.89 8.48
C LEU A 20 -13.88 -7.11 7.31
N ASN A 21 -14.84 -6.24 7.60
CA ASN A 21 -15.27 -5.27 6.61
C ASN A 21 -14.20 -4.17 6.46
N PRO A 22 -14.31 -3.33 5.42
CA PRO A 22 -13.26 -2.32 5.16
C PRO A 22 -13.02 -1.35 6.31
N GLN A 23 -14.07 -0.91 6.99
CA GLN A 23 -13.91 0.01 8.12
C GLN A 23 -13.23 -0.64 9.31
N SER A 24 -13.55 -1.89 9.59
CA SER A 24 -12.89 -2.65 10.65
C SER A 24 -11.43 -2.91 10.32
N LEU A 25 -11.13 -3.18 9.07
CA LEU A 25 -9.74 -3.34 8.64
C LEU A 25 -8.97 -2.03 8.79
N LEU A 26 -9.56 -0.91 8.40
CA LEU A 26 -8.94 0.40 8.58
C LEU A 26 -8.61 0.65 10.04
N LYS A 27 -9.56 0.37 10.93
CA LYS A 27 -9.35 0.52 12.37
C LYS A 27 -8.18 -0.34 12.85
N CYS A 28 -8.09 -1.55 12.36
CA CYS A 28 -6.99 -2.45 12.69
C CYS A 28 -5.64 -1.86 12.22
N CYS A 29 -5.59 -1.32 11.02
CA CYS A 29 -4.38 -0.69 10.50
C CYS A 29 -3.95 0.50 11.36
N LEU A 30 -4.90 1.36 11.71
CA LEU A 30 -4.60 2.53 12.54
C LEU A 30 -4.11 2.13 13.92
N THR A 31 -4.73 1.12 14.51
CA THR A 31 -4.30 0.59 15.81
C THR A 31 -2.88 0.05 15.74
N THR A 32 -2.56 -0.69 14.67
CA THR A 32 -1.23 -1.24 14.46
C THR A 32 -0.19 -0.13 14.33
N GLU A 33 -0.50 0.91 13.57
CA GLU A 33 0.40 2.07 13.44
C GLU A 33 0.69 2.70 14.79
N GLN A 34 -0.35 2.90 15.59
CA GLN A 34 -0.20 3.51 16.92
C GLN A 34 0.62 2.64 17.84
N GLN A 35 0.40 1.35 17.83
CA GLN A 35 1.16 0.41 18.67
C GLN A 35 2.64 0.41 18.30
N LEU A 36 2.95 0.45 17.04
CA LEU A 36 4.33 0.49 16.57
C LEU A 36 5.01 1.79 16.95
N HIS A 37 4.31 2.91 16.87
CA HIS A 37 4.85 4.20 17.29
C HIS A 37 5.17 4.22 18.78
N ARG A 38 4.33 3.62 19.61
CA ARG A 38 4.55 3.60 21.06
C ARG A 38 5.72 2.73 21.48
N LYS A 39 5.89 1.58 20.83
CA LYS A 39 6.89 0.59 21.21
C LYS A 39 8.25 0.92 20.66
N ARG A 40 8.31 1.78 19.69
CA ARG A 40 9.54 1.99 18.98
C ARG A 40 10.41 3.00 19.69
N GLU A 41 11.57 2.54 20.09
CA GLU A 41 12.65 3.44 20.47
C GLU A 41 13.35 3.84 19.19
N ILE A 42 13.26 5.09 18.86
CA ILE A 42 13.76 5.55 17.58
C ILE A 42 15.24 5.83 17.68
N ARG A 43 16.03 4.97 17.08
CA ARG A 43 17.47 5.14 17.04
C ARG A 43 17.95 5.87 15.82
N TRP A 44 17.18 5.76 14.76
CA TRP A 44 17.59 6.17 13.43
C TRP A 44 16.86 7.41 12.98
N GLY A 45 16.30 8.14 13.92
CA GLY A 45 15.47 9.28 13.65
C GLY A 45 14.02 8.91 13.51
N PRO A 46 13.15 9.88 13.29
CA PRO A 46 11.73 9.63 13.19
C PRO A 46 11.43 8.73 12.00
N ARG A 47 10.77 7.63 12.30
CA ARG A 47 10.26 6.75 11.28
C ARG A 47 8.78 6.58 11.49
N THR A 48 8.03 6.79 10.46
CA THR A 48 6.61 6.54 10.49
C THR A 48 6.33 5.28 9.71
N LEU A 49 5.43 4.48 10.23
CA LEU A 49 4.83 3.40 9.47
C LEU A 49 3.46 3.87 9.05
N ASP A 50 3.26 3.95 7.75
CA ASP A 50 1.96 4.26 7.18
C ASP A 50 1.41 3.02 6.51
N ILE A 51 0.22 2.62 6.92
CA ILE A 51 -0.46 1.47 6.35
C ILE A 51 -1.65 1.96 5.55
N ASP A 52 -1.61 1.75 4.25
CA ASP A 52 -2.69 2.16 3.36
C ASP A 52 -3.40 0.95 2.81
N ILE A 53 -4.72 1.03 2.75
CA ILE A 53 -5.53 0.03 2.05
C ILE A 53 -5.62 0.47 0.59
N LEU A 54 -5.02 -0.32 -0.29
CA LEU A 54 -4.98 0.01 -1.72
C LEU A 54 -6.22 -0.47 -2.43
N LEU A 55 -6.57 -1.72 -2.19
CA LEU A 55 -7.70 -2.41 -2.81
C LEU A 55 -8.39 -3.27 -1.77
N PHE A 56 -9.69 -3.42 -1.92
CA PHE A 56 -10.47 -4.34 -1.09
C PHE A 56 -11.38 -5.14 -2.02
N GLY A 57 -10.84 -6.25 -2.57
CA GLY A 57 -11.51 -6.99 -3.61
C GLY A 57 -11.79 -6.10 -4.80
N ASP A 58 -13.04 -6.09 -5.26
CA ASP A 58 -13.50 -5.25 -6.36
C ASP A 58 -14.37 -4.08 -5.87
N GLN A 59 -14.34 -3.80 -4.57
CA GLN A 59 -15.19 -2.76 -4.00
C GLN A 59 -14.66 -1.37 -4.31
N ILE A 60 -15.59 -0.45 -4.48
CA ILE A 60 -15.33 0.97 -4.60
C ILE A 60 -15.96 1.63 -3.39
N ILE A 61 -15.14 2.25 -2.55
CA ILE A 61 -15.58 2.85 -1.30
C ILE A 61 -15.13 4.30 -1.29
N GLU A 62 -16.06 5.22 -1.05
CA GLU A 62 -15.77 6.64 -0.92
C GLU A 62 -16.44 7.15 0.35
N GLN A 63 -15.67 7.17 1.43
CA GLN A 63 -16.12 7.64 2.73
C GLN A 63 -15.11 8.66 3.24
N ASP A 64 -15.50 9.43 4.26
CA ASP A 64 -14.64 10.49 4.77
C ASP A 64 -13.26 10.00 5.21
N ASN A 65 -13.22 8.81 5.79
CA ASN A 65 -11.98 8.26 6.34
C ASN A 65 -11.41 7.11 5.51
N LEU A 66 -12.05 6.73 4.41
CA LEU A 66 -11.60 5.58 3.64
C LEU A 66 -12.03 5.71 2.19
N SER A 67 -11.05 5.72 1.31
CA SER A 67 -11.28 5.67 -0.13
C SER A 67 -10.56 4.46 -0.71
N VAL A 68 -11.29 3.57 -1.36
CA VAL A 68 -10.75 2.36 -1.99
C VAL A 68 -11.37 2.22 -3.36
N PRO A 69 -10.62 2.00 -4.40
CA PRO A 69 -9.15 1.95 -4.48
C PRO A 69 -8.50 3.23 -3.97
N HIS A 70 -7.29 3.09 -3.44
CA HIS A 70 -6.57 4.26 -2.93
C HIS A 70 -6.48 5.32 -4.02
N PRO A 71 -6.87 6.58 -3.74
CA PRO A 71 -7.08 7.56 -4.80
C PRO A 71 -5.82 7.95 -5.56
N ARG A 72 -4.65 7.75 -4.97
CA ARG A 72 -3.39 8.15 -5.58
C ARG A 72 -2.52 7.00 -6.06
N MET A 73 -2.99 5.75 -5.94
CA MET A 73 -2.15 4.60 -6.27
C MET A 73 -1.73 4.57 -7.74
N LYS A 74 -2.58 5.03 -8.64
CA LYS A 74 -2.27 5.00 -10.07
C LYS A 74 -1.21 6.01 -10.48
N GLU A 75 -0.97 7.00 -9.65
CA GLU A 75 0.03 8.03 -9.90
C GLU A 75 1.38 7.71 -9.25
N ARG A 76 1.46 6.60 -8.50
CA ARG A 76 2.64 6.31 -7.68
C ARG A 76 3.29 5.00 -8.11
N SER A 77 4.37 5.12 -8.87
CA SER A 77 5.14 3.94 -9.29
C SER A 77 5.65 3.14 -8.10
N PHE A 78 6.03 3.81 -7.01
CA PHE A 78 6.53 3.14 -5.81
C PHE A 78 5.42 2.36 -5.07
N VAL A 79 4.17 2.49 -5.50
CA VAL A 79 3.04 1.67 -5.05
C VAL A 79 2.71 0.62 -6.09
N LEU A 80 2.56 1.01 -7.35
CA LEU A 80 2.15 0.10 -8.41
C LEU A 80 3.17 -1.01 -8.70
N ILE A 81 4.46 -0.68 -8.64
CA ILE A 81 5.49 -1.67 -8.93
C ILE A 81 5.49 -2.81 -7.92
N PRO A 82 5.56 -2.56 -6.60
CA PRO A 82 5.46 -3.67 -5.65
C PRO A 82 4.10 -4.37 -5.67
N LEU A 83 3.01 -3.63 -5.93
CA LEU A 83 1.70 -4.23 -6.05
C LEU A 83 1.63 -5.18 -7.25
N ASN A 84 2.25 -4.81 -8.36
CA ASN A 84 2.30 -5.65 -9.56
C ASN A 84 3.01 -6.97 -9.30
N ASP A 85 4.00 -7.00 -8.41
CA ASP A 85 4.71 -8.24 -8.08
C ASP A 85 3.81 -9.30 -7.48
N ILE A 86 2.77 -8.89 -6.76
CA ILE A 86 1.90 -9.84 -6.04
C ILE A 86 0.49 -9.92 -6.61
N ALA A 87 0.08 -8.97 -7.44
CA ALA A 87 -1.31 -8.87 -7.88
C ALA A 87 -1.43 -8.38 -9.32
N THR A 88 -0.60 -8.88 -10.22
CA THR A 88 -0.55 -8.47 -11.62
C THR A 88 -1.91 -8.53 -12.30
N LYS A 89 -2.69 -9.58 -12.00
CA LYS A 89 -3.98 -9.82 -12.65
C LYS A 89 -5.16 -9.19 -11.93
N GLN A 90 -4.92 -8.62 -10.76
CA GLN A 90 -5.99 -7.97 -10.00
C GLN A 90 -6.53 -6.77 -10.78
N ILE A 91 -7.85 -6.69 -10.86
CA ILE A 91 -8.52 -5.58 -11.54
C ILE A 91 -8.72 -4.43 -10.57
N GLU A 92 -8.31 -3.25 -10.97
CA GLU A 92 -8.62 -2.03 -10.24
C GLU A 92 -10.03 -1.60 -10.70
N PRO A 93 -11.02 -1.55 -9.81
CA PRO A 93 -12.42 -1.47 -10.21
C PRO A 93 -12.86 -0.14 -10.82
N ILE A 94 -12.15 0.95 -10.58
CA ILE A 94 -12.54 2.25 -11.16
C ILE A 94 -12.14 2.31 -12.63
N SER A 95 -10.89 1.98 -12.94
CA SER A 95 -10.39 1.98 -14.32
C SER A 95 -10.78 0.71 -15.08
N ASN A 96 -11.12 -0.35 -14.35
CA ASN A 96 -11.41 -1.67 -14.89
C ASN A 96 -10.22 -2.28 -15.62
N LYS A 97 -9.02 -1.88 -15.23
CA LYS A 97 -7.77 -2.41 -15.77
C LYS A 97 -7.04 -3.22 -14.72
N SER A 98 -6.26 -4.20 -15.17
CA SER A 98 -5.41 -4.95 -14.25
C SER A 98 -4.25 -4.10 -13.76
N ILE A 99 -3.69 -4.49 -12.62
CA ILE A 99 -2.50 -3.81 -12.09
C ILE A 99 -1.37 -3.88 -13.10
N GLY A 100 -1.22 -5.02 -13.78
CA GLY A 100 -0.20 -5.16 -14.81
C GLY A 100 -0.34 -4.17 -15.96
N GLN A 101 -1.58 -3.77 -16.27
CA GLN A 101 -1.84 -2.76 -17.30
C GLN A 101 -1.60 -1.34 -16.81
N LEU A 102 -1.73 -1.11 -15.51
CA LEU A 102 -1.58 0.22 -14.91
C LEU A 102 -0.14 0.56 -14.60
N VAL A 103 0.69 -0.44 -14.32
CA VAL A 103 2.06 -0.20 -13.92
C VAL A 103 2.89 0.34 -15.09
N VAL A 104 3.71 1.35 -14.78
CA VAL A 104 4.62 1.96 -15.75
C VAL A 104 6.04 1.79 -15.23
N PRO A 105 6.98 1.39 -16.08
CA PRO A 105 8.38 1.28 -15.66
C PRO A 105 8.89 2.61 -15.11
N ASP A 106 9.60 2.54 -14.00
CA ASP A 106 10.16 3.71 -13.34
C ASP A 106 11.49 3.32 -12.72
N ASN A 107 12.58 3.81 -13.30
CA ASN A 107 13.93 3.46 -12.86
C ASN A 107 14.29 4.05 -11.49
N SER A 108 13.52 5.03 -11.02
CA SER A 108 13.73 5.57 -9.68
C SER A 108 13.25 4.64 -8.57
N VAL A 109 12.40 3.67 -8.91
CA VAL A 109 11.89 2.69 -7.97
C VAL A 109 12.70 1.41 -8.11
N LYS A 110 13.44 1.07 -7.06
CA LYS A 110 14.36 -0.07 -7.08
C LYS A 110 14.01 -1.05 -5.99
N LYS A 111 14.18 -2.32 -6.30
CA LYS A 111 13.99 -3.39 -5.32
C LYS A 111 15.09 -3.28 -4.26
N TYR A 112 14.65 -3.23 -3.00
CA TYR A 112 15.57 -3.18 -1.88
C TYR A 112 16.24 -4.55 -1.70
N LYS A 113 17.54 -4.55 -1.58
CA LYS A 113 18.32 -5.74 -1.30
C LYS A 113 19.11 -5.52 -0.03
N GLU A 114 19.01 -6.46 0.87
CA GLU A 114 19.82 -6.45 2.09
C GLU A 114 21.26 -6.82 1.82
#